data_51cfc0d0192a9016447fab10f83d5582
#
_entry.id   51cfc0d0192a9016447fab10f83d5582
#
_cell.length_a   1.000
_cell.length_b   1.000
_cell.length_c   1.000
_cell.angle_alpha   90.00
_cell.angle_beta   90.00
_cell.angle_gamma   90.00
#
_symmetry.space_group_name_H-M   'P 1'
#
loop_
_entity.id
_entity.type
_entity.pdbx_description
1 polymer ?
#
loop_
_entity_poly.entity_id
_entity_poly.type
_entity_poly.pdbx_seq_one_letter_code
_entity_poly.pdbx_strand_id
1 'polypeptide(L)'
;MRSFNFGSAFLPNIHQGVPLGTPGYPNTPAKDARFEFLSSESLSRKQQRIQLDQLKLINQRYQQQVGANAQLEARIESFEMAFRMQLEAPQAMNIADESEATLQMYGYDDPITRNFAHQLLLARRFSEQGVRFVQVSHAGSLPFNNEQWDQHSHIKKGHEINVAQID
;
A
#
# COMPACT_ATOMS: atom_id res chain seq x y z
N MET A 1 15.63 -2.36 -4.64
CA MET A 1 14.30 -1.74 -4.51
C MET A 1 14.48 -0.29 -4.15
N ARG A 2 13.97 0.64 -4.94
CA ARG A 2 14.14 2.08 -4.67
C ARG A 2 13.00 2.55 -3.79
N SER A 3 13.27 2.79 -2.51
CA SER A 3 12.28 3.16 -1.49
C SER A 3 12.07 4.68 -1.37
N PHE A 4 12.07 5.41 -2.48
CA PHE A 4 12.23 6.87 -2.42
C PHE A 4 11.01 7.66 -1.93
N ASN A 5 9.79 7.11 -2.04
CA ASN A 5 8.57 7.92 -1.82
C ASN A 5 7.77 7.54 -0.56
N PHE A 6 8.12 6.46 0.13
CA PHE A 6 7.38 5.97 1.30
C PHE A 6 8.27 5.72 2.53
N GLY A 7 9.54 6.12 2.45
CA GLY A 7 10.45 6.07 3.58
C GLY A 7 10.10 7.14 4.62
N SER A 8 10.34 6.83 5.89
CA SER A 8 10.10 7.74 7.02
C SER A 8 11.20 8.80 7.22
N ALA A 9 12.23 8.82 6.36
CA ALA A 9 13.39 9.71 6.46
C ALA A 9 14.05 9.64 7.86
N PHE A 10 13.99 10.73 8.63
CA PHE A 10 14.54 10.80 9.99
C PHE A 10 13.59 10.32 11.09
N LEU A 11 12.33 10.04 10.74
CA LEU A 11 11.34 9.54 11.70
C LEU A 11 11.55 8.04 11.99
N PRO A 12 11.11 7.55 13.14
CA PRO A 12 11.12 6.10 13.41
C PRO A 12 10.39 5.30 12.33
N ASN A 13 10.82 4.08 12.10
CA ASN A 13 10.28 3.18 11.07
C ASN A 13 8.77 2.91 11.18
N ILE A 14 8.17 3.13 12.35
CA ILE A 14 6.72 3.02 12.55
C ILE A 14 5.93 4.03 11.68
N HIS A 15 6.58 5.10 11.25
CA HIS A 15 5.99 6.11 10.37
C HIS A 15 6.26 5.85 8.89
N GLN A 16 6.93 4.76 8.56
CA GLN A 16 7.21 4.39 7.18
C GLN A 16 5.91 3.97 6.48
N GLY A 17 5.71 4.47 5.27
CA GLY A 17 4.61 4.02 4.40
C GLY A 17 4.79 2.57 3.96
N VAL A 18 3.69 1.86 3.80
CA VAL A 18 3.68 0.49 3.26
C VAL A 18 3.26 0.56 1.80
N PRO A 19 4.12 0.16 0.86
CA PRO A 19 3.77 0.18 -0.55
C PRO A 19 2.77 -0.93 -0.88
N LEU A 20 1.80 -0.60 -1.73
CA LEU A 20 0.91 -1.55 -2.36
C LEU A 20 1.30 -1.67 -3.84
N GLY A 21 1.71 -2.85 -4.25
CA GLY A 21 2.25 -3.08 -5.60
C GLY A 21 3.62 -2.43 -5.80
N THR A 22 3.85 -1.92 -6.99
CA THR A 22 5.10 -1.27 -7.39
C THR A 22 4.87 0.21 -7.73
N PRO A 23 4.79 1.08 -6.73
CA PRO A 23 4.52 2.50 -6.94
C PRO A 23 5.53 3.14 -7.90
N GLY A 24 5.03 3.91 -8.87
CA GLY A 24 5.87 4.59 -9.86
C GLY A 24 6.33 3.72 -11.04
N TYR A 25 5.88 2.49 -11.15
CA TYR A 25 6.09 1.66 -12.34
C TYR A 25 4.84 1.69 -13.24
N PRO A 26 4.97 2.10 -14.51
CA PRO A 26 3.81 2.36 -15.37
C PRO A 26 3.02 1.11 -15.76
N ASN A 27 3.54 -0.07 -15.54
CA ASN A 27 3.04 -1.29 -16.19
C ASN A 27 2.41 -2.31 -15.24
N THR A 28 2.19 -1.96 -13.98
CA THR A 28 1.55 -2.86 -13.03
C THR A 28 0.08 -2.45 -12.87
N PRO A 29 -0.88 -3.24 -13.38
CA PRO A 29 -2.29 -2.94 -13.17
C PRO A 29 -2.63 -2.91 -11.68
N ALA A 30 -3.40 -1.91 -11.25
CA ALA A 30 -3.79 -1.76 -9.85
C ALA A 30 -4.51 -3.00 -9.29
N LYS A 31 -5.29 -3.69 -10.13
CA LYS A 31 -5.97 -4.95 -9.77
C LYS A 31 -5.02 -6.08 -9.36
N ASP A 32 -3.78 -6.04 -9.84
CA ASP A 32 -2.76 -7.06 -9.56
C ASP A 32 -1.82 -6.64 -8.43
N ALA A 33 -1.99 -5.41 -7.90
CA ALA A 33 -1.21 -4.92 -6.79
C ALA A 33 -1.41 -5.80 -5.54
N ARG A 34 -0.32 -6.06 -4.84
CA ARG A 34 -0.32 -6.87 -3.60
C ARG A 34 0.61 -6.21 -2.58
N PHE A 35 0.29 -6.36 -1.33
CA PHE A 35 1.24 -6.09 -0.27
C PHE A 35 2.31 -7.17 -0.25
N GLU A 36 3.57 -6.76 -0.25
CA GLU A 36 4.67 -7.69 -0.05
C GLU A 36 4.66 -8.19 1.41
N PHE A 37 5.03 -9.45 1.60
CA PHE A 37 5.21 -10.05 2.93
C PHE A 37 3.96 -10.13 3.84
N LEU A 38 2.75 -10.10 3.26
CA LEU A 38 1.52 -10.35 4.04
C LEU A 38 1.41 -11.77 4.58
N SER A 39 2.08 -12.73 3.96
CA SER A 39 2.10 -14.12 4.41
C SER A 39 3.53 -14.60 4.59
N SER A 40 3.74 -15.51 5.54
CA SER A 40 4.99 -16.24 5.67
C SER A 40 4.88 -17.59 4.96
N GLU A 41 5.85 -17.92 4.12
CA GLU A 41 5.91 -19.23 3.48
C GLU A 41 6.26 -20.36 4.46
N SER A 42 6.93 -20.03 5.55
CA SER A 42 7.47 -21.00 6.51
C SER A 42 6.66 -21.16 7.79
N LEU A 43 5.78 -20.23 8.12
CA LEU A 43 5.06 -20.20 9.39
C LEU A 43 3.56 -20.04 9.18
N SER A 44 2.79 -20.91 9.83
CA SER A 44 1.35 -20.69 9.95
C SER A 44 1.06 -19.44 10.80
N ARG A 45 -0.10 -18.86 10.60
CA ARG A 45 -0.53 -17.68 11.38
C ARG A 45 -0.52 -17.92 12.90
N LYS A 46 -0.90 -19.14 13.33
CA LYS A 46 -0.84 -19.52 14.75
C LYS A 46 0.60 -19.49 15.28
N GLN A 47 1.55 -19.98 14.51
CA GLN A 47 2.98 -19.95 14.88
C GLN A 47 3.51 -18.52 14.91
N GLN A 48 3.14 -17.67 13.95
CA GLN A 48 3.51 -16.25 13.96
C GLN A 48 2.95 -15.55 15.22
N ARG A 49 1.70 -15.81 15.62
CA ARG A 49 1.13 -15.25 16.85
C ARG A 49 1.96 -15.66 18.07
N ILE A 50 2.29 -16.94 18.19
CA ILE A 50 3.13 -17.45 19.30
C ILE A 50 4.49 -16.75 19.32
N GLN A 51 5.13 -16.56 18.17
CA GLN A 51 6.42 -15.85 18.11
C GLN A 51 6.31 -14.38 18.56
N LEU A 52 5.26 -13.68 18.15
CA LEU A 52 5.04 -12.29 18.56
C LEU A 52 4.78 -12.19 20.07
N ASP A 53 4.02 -13.12 20.64
CA ASP A 53 3.76 -13.16 22.08
C ASP A 53 5.05 -13.44 22.86
N GLN A 54 5.91 -14.34 22.37
CA GLN A 54 7.23 -14.61 22.96
C GLN A 54 8.16 -13.40 22.85
N LEU A 55 8.22 -12.73 21.71
CA LEU A 55 8.98 -11.50 21.53
C LEU A 55 8.57 -10.42 22.52
N LYS A 56 7.27 -10.24 22.71
CA LYS A 56 6.72 -9.29 23.67
C LYS A 56 7.12 -9.63 25.11
N LEU A 57 7.06 -10.90 25.49
CA LEU A 57 7.45 -11.38 26.80
C LEU A 57 8.95 -11.18 27.07
N ILE A 58 9.80 -11.51 26.08
CA ILE A 58 11.25 -11.31 26.18
C ILE A 58 11.57 -9.83 26.33
N ASN A 59 10.92 -8.97 25.54
CA ASN A 59 11.13 -7.53 25.63
C ASN A 59 10.71 -6.96 27.00
N GLN A 60 9.58 -7.39 27.53
CA GLN A 60 9.16 -6.98 28.88
C GLN A 60 10.20 -7.33 29.97
N ARG A 61 10.77 -8.54 29.90
CA ARG A 61 11.83 -8.96 30.82
C ARG A 61 13.10 -8.12 30.64
N TYR A 62 13.48 -7.86 29.41
CA TYR A 62 14.64 -7.02 29.11
C TYR A 62 14.47 -5.59 29.64
N GLN A 63 13.30 -4.99 29.46
CA GLN A 63 12.99 -3.66 29.97
C GLN A 63 13.05 -3.55 31.49
N GLN A 64 12.65 -4.62 32.22
CA GLN A 64 12.78 -4.69 33.68
C GLN A 64 14.22 -4.65 34.15
N GLN A 65 15.16 -5.13 33.33
CA GLN A 65 16.59 -5.19 33.69
C GLN A 65 17.38 -3.97 33.24
N VAL A 66 17.08 -3.41 32.06
CA VAL A 66 17.91 -2.41 31.36
C VAL A 66 17.19 -1.08 31.21
N GLY A 67 15.88 -1.05 31.46
CA GLY A 67 15.03 0.13 31.22
C GLY A 67 14.32 0.10 29.87
N ALA A 68 13.39 1.03 29.67
CA ALA A 68 12.58 1.12 28.46
C ALA A 68 13.44 1.46 27.23
N ASN A 69 13.18 0.78 26.11
CA ASN A 69 13.81 1.04 24.83
C ASN A 69 12.73 1.34 23.76
N ALA A 70 12.49 2.62 23.50
CA ALA A 70 11.45 3.08 22.58
C ALA A 70 11.63 2.55 21.14
N GLN A 71 12.86 2.34 20.68
CA GLN A 71 13.11 1.79 19.35
C GLN A 71 12.69 0.32 19.25
N LEU A 72 12.95 -0.46 20.29
CA LEU A 72 12.56 -1.86 20.35
C LEU A 72 11.04 -2.00 20.46
N GLU A 73 10.39 -1.18 21.28
CA GLU A 73 8.93 -1.11 21.37
C GLU A 73 8.28 -0.80 20.03
N ALA A 74 8.73 0.26 19.37
CA ALA A 74 8.23 0.65 18.03
C ALA A 74 8.40 -0.49 17.01
N ARG A 75 9.47 -1.26 17.09
CA ARG A 75 9.70 -2.40 16.21
C ARG A 75 8.72 -3.55 16.46
N ILE A 76 8.43 -3.85 17.73
CA ILE A 76 7.45 -4.88 18.11
C ILE A 76 6.04 -4.43 17.67
N GLU A 77 5.69 -3.18 17.87
CA GLU A 77 4.41 -2.61 17.39
C GLU A 77 4.28 -2.70 15.88
N SER A 78 5.37 -2.47 15.13
CA SER A 78 5.38 -2.64 13.67
C SER A 78 5.11 -4.09 13.26
N PHE A 79 5.64 -5.07 13.97
CA PHE A 79 5.35 -6.49 13.71
C PHE A 79 3.89 -6.85 14.04
N GLU A 80 3.35 -6.32 15.14
CA GLU A 80 1.95 -6.51 15.51
C GLU A 80 1.01 -5.88 14.44
N MET A 81 1.36 -4.71 13.94
CA MET A 81 0.62 -4.08 12.86
C MET A 81 0.65 -4.93 11.59
N ALA A 82 1.84 -5.39 11.17
CA ALA A 82 1.98 -6.26 10.00
C ALA A 82 1.17 -7.55 10.15
N PHE A 83 1.15 -8.15 11.33
CA PHE A 83 0.36 -9.34 11.62
C PHE A 83 -1.17 -9.09 11.50
N ARG A 84 -1.65 -7.94 11.98
CA ARG A 84 -3.07 -7.55 11.81
C ARG A 84 -3.41 -7.30 10.34
N MET A 85 -2.54 -6.63 9.61
CA MET A 85 -2.73 -6.37 8.18
C MET A 85 -2.92 -7.64 7.34
N GLN A 86 -2.40 -8.79 7.77
CA GLN A 86 -2.62 -10.07 7.07
C GLN A 86 -4.10 -10.45 6.93
N LEU A 87 -4.97 -9.97 7.82
CA LEU A 87 -6.41 -10.19 7.74
C LEU A 87 -7.15 -9.01 7.11
N GLU A 88 -6.82 -7.83 7.55
CA GLU A 88 -7.57 -6.62 7.24
C GLU A 88 -7.28 -6.13 5.80
N ALA A 89 -6.02 -6.23 5.37
CA ALA A 89 -5.64 -5.73 4.06
C ALA A 89 -6.32 -6.49 2.89
N PRO A 90 -6.40 -7.83 2.87
CA PRO A 90 -7.12 -8.53 1.80
C PRO A 90 -8.60 -8.17 1.72
N GLN A 91 -9.25 -7.92 2.87
CA GLN A 91 -10.64 -7.49 2.90
C GLN A 91 -10.82 -6.07 2.35
N ALA A 92 -9.94 -5.15 2.74
CA ALA A 92 -9.94 -3.79 2.21
C ALA A 92 -9.64 -3.75 0.70
N MET A 93 -8.84 -4.70 0.20
CA MET A 93 -8.51 -4.79 -1.23
C MET A 93 -9.60 -5.43 -2.09
N ASN A 94 -10.59 -6.09 -1.50
CA ASN A 94 -11.66 -6.71 -2.24
C ASN A 94 -12.72 -5.68 -2.67
N ILE A 95 -12.72 -5.29 -3.93
CA ILE A 95 -13.72 -4.36 -4.49
C ILE A 95 -14.94 -5.07 -5.07
N ALA A 96 -15.04 -6.40 -4.98
CA ALA A 96 -16.17 -7.15 -5.54
C ALA A 96 -17.50 -6.84 -4.85
N ASP A 97 -17.45 -6.29 -3.63
CA ASP A 97 -18.63 -5.93 -2.85
C ASP A 97 -19.12 -4.49 -3.15
N GLU A 98 -18.44 -3.76 -4.05
CA GLU A 98 -18.86 -2.42 -4.43
C GLU A 98 -20.09 -2.45 -5.31
N SER A 99 -21.00 -1.48 -5.11
CA SER A 99 -22.18 -1.36 -5.96
C SER A 99 -21.78 -0.90 -7.37
N GLU A 100 -22.58 -1.30 -8.36
CA GLU A 100 -22.40 -0.85 -9.75
C GLU A 100 -22.40 0.69 -9.85
N ALA A 101 -23.28 1.36 -9.10
CA ALA A 101 -23.33 2.82 -9.05
C ALA A 101 -22.02 3.42 -8.50
N THR A 102 -21.40 2.78 -7.51
CA THR A 102 -20.09 3.20 -6.99
C THR A 102 -19.01 3.01 -8.04
N LEU A 103 -18.97 1.86 -8.69
CA LEU A 103 -17.98 1.58 -9.74
C LEU A 103 -18.08 2.58 -10.89
N GLN A 104 -19.29 2.89 -11.34
CA GLN A 104 -19.57 3.90 -12.38
C GLN A 104 -19.14 5.30 -11.93
N MET A 105 -19.46 5.69 -10.69
CA MET A 105 -19.07 7.00 -10.16
C MET A 105 -17.54 7.21 -10.13
N TYR A 106 -16.77 6.13 -9.93
CA TYR A 106 -15.30 6.17 -9.98
C TYR A 106 -14.75 6.02 -11.40
N GLY A 107 -15.57 5.77 -12.41
CA GLY A 107 -15.12 5.52 -13.78
C GLY A 107 -14.47 4.13 -13.97
N TYR A 108 -14.84 3.15 -13.13
CA TYR A 108 -14.26 1.80 -13.20
C TYR A 108 -14.67 1.03 -14.45
N ASP A 109 -15.79 1.37 -15.05
CA ASP A 109 -16.33 0.72 -16.25
C ASP A 109 -15.55 1.10 -17.52
N ASP A 110 -14.97 2.30 -17.56
CA ASP A 110 -14.17 2.76 -18.69
C ASP A 110 -12.76 2.14 -18.65
N PRO A 111 -12.33 1.45 -19.71
CA PRO A 111 -10.99 0.90 -19.80
C PRO A 111 -9.85 1.92 -19.63
N ILE A 112 -10.10 3.19 -19.98
CA ILE A 112 -9.10 4.27 -19.89
C ILE A 112 -8.85 4.66 -18.43
N THR A 113 -9.92 4.89 -17.68
CA THR A 113 -9.86 5.35 -16.28
C THR A 113 -9.76 4.21 -15.27
N ARG A 114 -10.16 3.00 -15.64
CA ARG A 114 -10.30 1.82 -14.75
C ARG A 114 -9.11 1.59 -13.82
N ASN A 115 -7.89 1.74 -14.31
CA ASN A 115 -6.70 1.48 -13.50
C ASN A 115 -6.55 2.49 -12.37
N PHE A 116 -6.80 3.76 -12.66
CA PHE A 116 -6.76 4.82 -11.66
C PHE A 116 -7.98 4.77 -10.73
N ALA A 117 -9.16 4.51 -11.28
CA ALA A 117 -10.38 4.26 -10.51
C ALA A 117 -10.19 3.14 -9.48
N HIS A 118 -9.53 2.05 -9.85
CA HIS A 118 -9.20 0.98 -8.90
C HIS A 118 -8.34 1.46 -7.74
N GLN A 119 -7.33 2.28 -8.02
CA GLN A 119 -6.47 2.86 -6.98
C GLN A 119 -7.27 3.77 -6.03
N LEU A 120 -8.17 4.59 -6.58
CA LEU A 120 -9.02 5.49 -5.78
C LEU A 120 -10.03 4.71 -4.92
N LEU A 121 -10.63 3.65 -5.45
CA LEU A 121 -11.49 2.75 -4.69
C LEU A 121 -10.74 2.11 -3.52
N LEU A 122 -9.54 1.62 -3.74
CA LEU A 122 -8.69 1.09 -2.67
C LEU A 122 -8.33 2.17 -1.65
N ALA A 123 -7.99 3.38 -2.10
CA ALA A 123 -7.67 4.50 -1.21
C ALA A 123 -8.85 4.85 -0.29
N ARG A 124 -10.08 4.90 -0.83
CA ARG A 124 -11.28 5.09 -0.04
C ARG A 124 -11.45 3.98 0.99
N ARG A 125 -11.38 2.70 0.58
CA ARG A 125 -11.56 1.55 1.46
C ARG A 125 -10.53 1.50 2.58
N PHE A 126 -9.27 1.84 2.29
CA PHE A 126 -8.25 1.97 3.34
C PHE A 126 -8.57 3.11 4.31
N SER A 127 -9.07 4.24 3.81
CA SER A 127 -9.52 5.34 4.68
C SER A 127 -10.68 4.93 5.58
N GLU A 128 -11.64 4.18 5.06
CA GLU A 128 -12.76 3.61 5.82
C GLU A 128 -12.28 2.63 6.92
N GLN A 129 -11.16 1.94 6.69
CA GLN A 129 -10.49 1.09 7.69
C GLN A 129 -9.60 1.88 8.67
N GLY A 130 -9.59 3.21 8.59
CA GLY A 130 -8.86 4.07 9.52
C GLY A 130 -7.41 4.40 9.10
N VAL A 131 -7.00 4.12 7.87
CA VAL A 131 -5.72 4.57 7.35
C VAL A 131 -5.77 6.08 7.15
N ARG A 132 -4.97 6.82 7.92
CA ARG A 132 -5.02 8.29 7.98
C ARG A 132 -4.39 9.00 6.79
N PHE A 133 -3.49 8.32 6.09
CA PHE A 133 -2.80 8.88 4.92
C PHE A 133 -2.65 7.80 3.85
N VAL A 134 -3.17 8.07 2.67
CA VAL A 134 -3.05 7.22 1.49
C VAL A 134 -2.53 8.07 0.34
N GLN A 135 -1.41 7.64 -0.23
CA GLN A 135 -0.85 8.27 -1.42
C GLN A 135 -1.18 7.40 -2.64
N VAL A 136 -1.86 7.99 -3.60
CA VAL A 136 -2.13 7.38 -4.91
C VAL A 136 -1.18 7.96 -5.93
N SER A 137 -0.60 7.10 -6.77
CA SER A 137 0.37 7.52 -7.79
C SER A 137 -0.11 7.10 -9.17
N HIS A 138 -0.25 8.08 -10.05
CA HIS A 138 -0.49 7.85 -11.47
C HIS A 138 0.86 7.90 -12.21
N ALA A 139 1.25 6.79 -12.83
CA ALA A 139 2.55 6.63 -13.48
C ALA A 139 2.46 6.55 -15.02
N GLY A 140 1.32 6.94 -15.58
CA GLY A 140 1.03 6.71 -17.00
C GLY A 140 0.64 5.26 -17.29
N SER A 141 0.09 4.98 -18.45
CA SER A 141 -0.32 3.63 -18.83
C SER A 141 0.38 3.11 -20.07
N LEU A 142 0.38 1.79 -20.22
CA LEU A 142 0.63 1.13 -21.48
C LEU A 142 -0.44 1.48 -22.52
N PRO A 143 -0.13 1.49 -23.82
CA PRO A 143 1.06 0.88 -24.44
C PRO A 143 2.21 1.85 -24.75
N PHE A 144 2.14 3.08 -24.30
CA PHE A 144 3.09 4.12 -24.67
C PHE A 144 4.17 4.23 -23.59
N ASN A 145 5.26 3.52 -23.76
CA ASN A 145 6.36 3.34 -22.79
C ASN A 145 7.05 4.62 -22.28
N ASN A 146 6.69 5.81 -22.76
CA ASN A 146 7.37 7.06 -22.44
C ASN A 146 6.41 8.18 -22.00
N GLU A 147 5.13 7.90 -21.77
CA GLU A 147 4.16 8.95 -21.47
C GLU A 147 3.88 9.08 -19.97
N GLN A 148 4.93 9.26 -19.23
CA GLN A 148 4.85 9.76 -17.85
C GLN A 148 4.52 11.28 -17.88
N TRP A 149 4.23 11.86 -16.75
CA TRP A 149 4.00 13.31 -16.65
C TRP A 149 5.22 14.15 -17.03
N ASP A 150 6.43 13.60 -16.89
CA ASP A 150 7.68 14.20 -17.36
C ASP A 150 7.87 13.93 -18.87
N GLN A 151 7.28 14.78 -19.68
CA GLN A 151 7.24 14.63 -21.14
C GLN A 151 8.29 15.48 -21.82
N HIS A 152 9.29 14.83 -22.37
CA HIS A 152 10.36 15.50 -23.12
C HIS A 152 10.00 15.79 -24.58
N SER A 153 8.94 15.14 -25.12
CA SER A 153 8.45 15.32 -26.48
C SER A 153 6.93 15.09 -26.53
N HIS A 154 6.27 15.69 -27.55
CA HIS A 154 4.83 15.52 -27.76
C HIS A 154 3.95 15.86 -26.55
N ILE A 155 4.30 16.91 -25.81
CA ILE A 155 3.70 17.34 -24.55
C ILE A 155 2.16 17.34 -24.62
N LYS A 156 1.57 17.96 -25.66
CA LYS A 156 0.11 18.05 -25.80
C LYS A 156 -0.54 16.66 -25.81
N LYS A 157 -0.06 15.77 -26.67
CA LYS A 157 -0.62 14.41 -26.82
C LYS A 157 -0.46 13.59 -25.54
N GLY A 158 0.69 13.66 -24.92
CA GLY A 158 0.95 12.92 -23.70
C GLY A 158 0.12 13.42 -22.51
N HIS A 159 -0.07 14.74 -22.38
CA HIS A 159 -0.99 15.28 -21.37
C HIS A 159 -2.44 14.90 -21.64
N GLU A 160 -2.91 14.94 -22.89
CA GLU A 160 -4.26 14.49 -23.25
C GLU A 160 -4.50 13.03 -22.82
N ILE A 161 -3.53 12.14 -23.06
CA ILE A 161 -3.63 10.73 -22.65
C ILE A 161 -3.64 10.58 -21.11
N ASN A 162 -2.72 11.26 -20.43
CA ASN A 162 -2.62 11.14 -18.99
C ASN A 162 -3.84 11.74 -18.25
N VAL A 163 -4.34 12.88 -18.73
CA VAL A 163 -5.54 13.50 -18.16
C VAL A 163 -6.75 12.59 -18.36
N ALA A 164 -6.95 12.04 -19.56
CA ALA A 164 -8.06 11.12 -19.82
C ALA A 164 -8.07 9.87 -18.90
N GLN A 165 -6.94 9.52 -18.29
CA GLN A 165 -6.85 8.37 -17.37
C GLN A 165 -7.25 8.71 -15.93
N ILE A 166 -7.22 9.99 -15.55
CA ILE A 166 -7.46 10.43 -14.18
C ILE A 166 -8.73 11.27 -14.03
N ASP A 167 -9.33 11.71 -15.13
CA ASP A 167 -10.55 12.50 -15.19
C ASP A 167 -11.75 11.58 -15.46
#